data_30d03b91bde62111ff918c26932da81f
#
_entry.id   30d03b91bde62111ff918c26932da81f
#
_cell.length_a   1.000
_cell.length_b   1.000
_cell.length_c   1.000
_cell.angle_alpha   90.00
_cell.angle_beta   90.00
_cell.angle_gamma   90.00
#
_symmetry.space_group_name_H-M   'P 1'
#
loop_
_entity.id
_entity.type
_entity.pdbx_description
1 polymer ?
#
loop_
_entity_poly.entity_id
_entity_poly.type
_entity_poly.pdbx_seq_one_letter_code
_entity_poly.pdbx_strand_id
1 'polypeptide(L)' 'MATGTVKWFNTDKGYGFIAPDAGGGDVFVHISAVQRTGLQSLSDGQKVSYEMETGRSGKTSAVDLKPL' A
#
# COMPACT_ATOMS: atom_id res chain seq x y z
N MET A 1 -0.53 3.55 13.23
CA MET A 1 -0.99 2.80 12.04
C MET A 1 -1.88 3.71 11.21
N ALA A 2 -1.64 3.70 9.91
CA ALA A 2 -2.51 4.43 8.99
C ALA A 2 -3.49 3.46 8.36
N THR A 3 -4.61 3.97 7.87
CA THR A 3 -5.58 3.18 7.12
C THR A 3 -5.90 3.90 5.83
N GLY A 4 -6.30 3.12 4.83
CA GLY A 4 -6.66 3.67 3.55
C GLY A 4 -7.38 2.66 2.68
N THR A 5 -7.69 3.09 1.46
CA THR A 5 -8.37 2.27 0.47
C THR A 5 -7.46 2.10 -0.74
N VAL A 6 -7.28 0.87 -1.19
CA VAL A 6 -6.48 0.59 -2.38
C VAL A 6 -7.17 1.21 -3.59
N LYS A 7 -6.48 2.11 -4.29
CA LYS A 7 -7.00 2.70 -5.52
C LYS A 7 -6.91 1.70 -6.67
N TRP A 8 -5.73 1.11 -6.82
CA TRP A 8 -5.50 0.04 -7.77
C TRP A 8 -4.19 -0.64 -7.43
N PHE A 9 -4.04 -1.86 -7.90
CA PHE A 9 -2.80 -2.62 -7.73
C PHE A 9 -2.58 -3.49 -8.96
N ASN A 10 -1.36 -3.49 -9.49
CA ASN A 10 -1.00 -4.26 -10.67
C ASN A 10 0.10 -5.24 -10.32
N THR A 11 -0.24 -6.53 -10.27
CA THR A 11 0.72 -7.58 -9.91
C THR A 11 1.79 -7.78 -11.00
N ASP A 12 1.45 -7.51 -12.24
CA ASP A 12 2.41 -7.65 -13.34
C ASP A 12 3.49 -6.58 -13.26
N LYS A 13 3.12 -5.36 -12.92
CA LYS A 13 4.08 -4.26 -12.73
C LYS A 13 4.71 -4.28 -11.36
N GLY A 14 4.05 -4.92 -10.38
CA GLY A 14 4.57 -5.09 -9.05
C GLY A 14 4.36 -3.90 -8.12
N TYR A 15 3.34 -3.07 -8.35
CA TYR A 15 3.05 -1.93 -7.48
C TYR A 15 1.62 -1.45 -7.61
N GLY A 16 1.24 -0.59 -6.70
CA GLY A 16 -0.06 0.06 -6.72
C GLY A 16 -0.07 1.28 -5.82
N PHE A 17 -1.25 1.83 -5.58
CA PHE A 17 -1.42 3.02 -4.76
C PHE A 17 -2.59 2.86 -3.81
N ILE A 18 -2.44 3.46 -2.63
CA ILE A 18 -3.46 3.50 -1.59
C ILE A 18 -3.86 4.95 -1.37
N ALA A 19 -5.17 5.19 -1.31
CA ALA A 19 -5.72 6.51 -0.94
C ALA A 19 -5.87 6.55 0.57
N PRO A 20 -5.07 7.37 1.29
CA PRO A 20 -5.17 7.44 2.75
C PRO A 20 -6.54 7.94 3.20
N ASP A 21 -7.08 7.36 4.27
CA ASP A 21 -8.35 7.82 4.84
C ASP A 21 -8.23 9.24 5.39
N ALA A 22 -7.05 9.59 5.87
CA ALA A 22 -6.79 10.94 6.39
C ALA A 22 -6.68 12.00 5.30
N GLY A 23 -6.68 11.60 4.03
CA GLY A 23 -6.53 12.52 2.91
C GLY A 23 -5.07 12.72 2.53
N GLY A 24 -4.84 13.58 1.57
CA GLY A 24 -3.50 13.84 1.03
C GLY A 24 -3.23 13.05 -0.23
N GLY A 25 -1.96 12.95 -0.60
CA GLY A 25 -1.54 12.26 -1.82
C GLY A 25 -1.56 10.74 -1.66
N ASP A 26 -1.64 10.05 -2.78
CA ASP A 26 -1.64 8.59 -2.79
C ASP A 26 -0.33 8.04 -2.24
N VAL A 27 -0.43 6.91 -1.56
CA VAL A 27 0.73 6.23 -0.98
C VAL A 27 1.11 5.06 -1.88
N PHE A 28 2.38 5.03 -2.29
CA PHE A 28 2.92 3.95 -3.11
C PHE A 28 3.02 2.65 -2.30
N VAL A 29 2.67 1.53 -2.92
CA VAL A 29 2.86 0.21 -2.31
C VAL A 29 3.52 -0.72 -3.32
N HIS A 30 4.62 -1.35 -2.92
CA HIS A 30 5.33 -2.31 -3.77
C HIS A 30 4.87 -3.74 -3.45
N ILE A 31 4.92 -4.61 -4.46
CA ILE A 31 4.47 -5.99 -4.29
C ILE A 31 5.25 -6.74 -3.19
N SER A 32 6.51 -6.38 -2.98
CA SER A 32 7.29 -7.00 -1.91
C SER A 32 6.68 -6.74 -0.54
N ALA A 33 6.13 -5.54 -0.32
CA ALA A 33 5.44 -5.21 0.93
C ALA A 33 4.17 -6.04 1.10
N VAL A 34 3.45 -6.27 0.01
CA VAL A 34 2.25 -7.12 0.02
C VAL A 34 2.61 -8.56 0.34
N GLN A 35 3.64 -9.09 -0.30
CA GLN A 35 4.06 -10.48 -0.11
C GLN A 35 4.58 -10.74 1.31
N ARG A 36 5.25 -9.76 1.90
CA ARG A 36 5.76 -9.87 3.28
C ARG A 36 4.66 -10.11 4.30
N THR A 37 3.47 -9.64 4.02
CA THR A 37 2.33 -9.84 4.92
C THR A 37 1.55 -11.11 4.64
N GLY A 38 2.01 -11.92 3.69
CA GLY A 38 1.33 -13.16 3.30
C GLY A 38 0.25 -12.97 2.24
N LEU A 39 0.05 -11.76 1.77
CA LEU A 39 -0.91 -11.48 0.70
C LEU A 39 -0.25 -11.68 -0.67
N GLN A 40 -1.04 -12.03 -1.67
CA GLN A 40 -0.55 -12.18 -3.04
C GLN A 40 -0.75 -10.91 -3.84
N SER A 41 -1.84 -10.20 -3.59
CA SER A 41 -2.16 -8.96 -4.27
C SER A 41 -3.20 -8.19 -3.46
N LEU A 42 -3.49 -6.98 -3.92
CA LEU A 42 -4.54 -6.15 -3.33
C LEU A 42 -5.64 -5.93 -4.36
N SER A 43 -6.87 -5.86 -3.90
CA SER A 43 -8.02 -5.61 -4.76
C SER A 43 -8.33 -4.12 -4.78
N ASP A 44 -8.83 -3.62 -5.91
CA ASP A 44 -9.29 -2.24 -6.02
C ASP A 44 -10.41 -1.99 -5.00
N GLY A 45 -10.29 -0.90 -4.27
CA GLY A 45 -11.29 -0.56 -3.26
C GLY A 45 -11.16 -1.30 -1.94
N GLN A 46 -10.15 -2.15 -1.80
CA GLN A 46 -9.92 -2.89 -0.55
C GLN A 46 -9.44 -1.95 0.54
N LYS A 47 -10.01 -2.10 1.75
CA LYS A 47 -9.56 -1.36 2.92
C LYS A 47 -8.38 -2.08 3.57
N VAL A 48 -7.34 -1.31 3.88
CA VAL A 48 -6.13 -1.87 4.50
C VAL A 48 -5.62 -0.93 5.58
N SER A 49 -4.93 -1.51 6.56
CA SER A 49 -4.07 -0.73 7.45
C SER A 49 -2.63 -0.92 7.03
N TYR A 50 -1.79 0.07 7.28
CA TYR A 50 -0.39 0.02 6.85
C TYR A 50 0.45 0.96 7.69
N GLU A 51 1.76 0.75 7.63
CA GLU A 51 2.76 1.68 8.16
C GLU A 51 3.41 2.40 6.99
N MET A 52 3.91 3.60 7.23
CA MET A 52 4.61 4.37 6.21
C MET A 52 6.11 4.31 6.46
N GLU A 53 6.86 4.06 5.38
CA GLU A 53 8.31 4.00 5.45
C GLU A 53 8.89 4.89 4.36
N THR A 54 9.83 5.76 4.75
CA THR A 54 10.52 6.63 3.80
C THR A 54 11.78 5.93 3.30
N GLY A 55 11.87 5.75 2.00
CA GLY A 55 13.03 5.12 1.37
C GLY A 55 14.19 6.08 1.18
N ARG A 56 15.29 5.55 0.62
CA ARG A 56 16.52 6.31 0.40
C ARG A 56 16.34 7.51 -0.52
N SER A 57 15.40 7.42 -1.44
CA SER A 57 15.13 8.51 -2.39
C SER A 57 14.16 9.55 -1.83
N GLY A 58 13.80 9.46 -0.56
CA GLY A 58 12.82 10.35 0.05
C GLY A 58 11.38 10.00 -0.26
N LYS A 59 11.14 8.92 -0.99
CA LYS A 59 9.79 8.48 -1.32
C LYS A 59 9.21 7.66 -0.18
N THR A 60 7.96 7.95 0.16
CA THR A 60 7.24 7.21 1.19
C THR A 60 6.45 6.08 0.56
N SER A 61 6.52 4.91 1.15
CA SER A 61 5.76 3.75 0.69
C SER A 61 5.06 3.07 1.86
N ALA A 62 4.01 2.31 1.54
CA ALA A 62 3.28 1.54 2.53
C ALA A 62 3.97 0.21 2.78
N VAL A 63 4.07 -0.16 4.05
CA VAL A 63 4.62 -1.45 4.49
C VAL A 63 3.72 -2.02 5.58
N ASP A 64 3.94 -3.28 5.94
CA ASP A 64 3.17 -3.96 7.00
C ASP A 64 1.66 -3.87 6.77
N LEU A 65 1.26 -4.18 5.54
CA LEU A 65 -0.13 -4.11 5.12
C LEU A 65 -0.98 -5.18 5.79
N LYS A 66 -2.17 -4.79 6.22
CA LYS A 66 -3.16 -5.73 6.77
C LYS A 66 -4.53 -5.43 6.18
N PRO A 67 -5.22 -6.43 5.65
CA PRO A 67 -6.60 -6.23 5.21
C PRO A 67 -7.49 -5.95 6.41
N LEU A 68 -8.41 -5.04 6.22
CA LEU A 68 -9.39 -4.69 7.25
C LEU A 68 -10.71 -5.39 7.01
#